data_ebb71b1f5b4f4025f0e7108112782a1a
#
_entry.id   ebb71b1f5b4f4025f0e7108112782a1a
#
_cell.length_a   1.000
_cell.length_b   1.000
_cell.length_c   1.000
_cell.angle_alpha   90.00
_cell.angle_beta   90.00
_cell.angle_gamma   90.00
#
_symmetry.space_group_name_H-M   'P 1'
#
loop_
_entity.id
_entity.type
_entity.pdbx_description
1 polymer ?
#
loop_
_entity_poly.entity_id
_entity_poly.type
_entity_poly.pdbx_seq_one_letter_code
_entity_poly.pdbx_strand_id
1 'polypeptide(L)'
;MCKQLRFSIRKINEDEIEIRNSFFDGYTRGFIRLLFIGIFCMSWYQNAKYKQPPFSYEIAAIKEDFVWTFNKKSIIKPLYEDHVKDHNDPEFIKMFPNNKLLSYEEYEKLYTDKPWAKWHIIRTFLHPIWMAFLLFLFFLPRPRGIRINRKKRIIYAPILNGTYRVAFVPKEGDPLGGVVYSCYGPHPLGGENLYSFVMAIREEKNMLPSRHYLGVYPSVTSKQSIDILNAIRAYLT
;
A
#
# COMPACT_ATOMS: atom_id res chain seq x y z
N MET A 1 19.53 28.02 0.81
CA MET A 1 19.17 26.61 0.53
C MET A 1 18.58 26.54 -0.86
N CYS A 2 19.16 25.75 -1.75
CA CYS A 2 18.74 25.66 -3.15
C CYS A 2 17.27 25.19 -3.21
N LYS A 3 16.43 25.81 -4.07
CA LYS A 3 15.00 25.49 -4.19
C LYS A 3 14.75 23.98 -4.41
N GLN A 4 15.65 23.30 -5.10
CA GLN A 4 15.57 21.85 -5.39
C GLN A 4 15.76 20.96 -4.16
N LEU A 5 16.50 21.40 -3.14
CA LEU A 5 16.73 20.61 -1.92
C LEU A 5 15.60 20.70 -0.88
N ARG A 6 14.68 21.66 -1.05
CA ARG A 6 13.56 21.89 -0.12
C ARG A 6 12.65 20.67 0.06
N PHE A 7 12.56 19.82 -0.94
CA PHE A 7 11.79 18.58 -0.89
C PHE A 7 12.57 17.42 -0.27
N SER A 8 13.90 17.41 -0.42
CA SER A 8 14.78 16.34 0.07
C SER A 8 15.22 16.56 1.52
N ILE A 9 15.38 17.81 1.96
CA ILE A 9 15.82 18.17 3.30
C ILE A 9 14.72 18.96 4.01
N ARG A 10 14.34 18.51 5.19
CA ARG A 10 13.36 19.17 6.04
C ARG A 10 14.03 19.67 7.31
N LYS A 11 13.84 20.94 7.64
CA LYS A 11 14.23 21.48 8.94
C LYS A 11 13.19 20.99 9.99
N ILE A 12 13.64 20.31 11.03
CA ILE A 12 12.80 19.85 12.15
C ILE A 12 12.78 20.93 13.25
N ASN A 13 13.96 21.41 13.63
CA ASN A 13 14.16 22.51 14.54
C ASN A 13 15.47 23.24 14.17
N GLU A 14 15.97 24.12 15.02
CA GLU A 14 17.20 24.90 14.73
C GLU A 14 18.45 24.01 14.65
N ASP A 15 18.49 22.97 15.46
CA ASP A 15 19.64 22.07 15.60
C ASP A 15 19.48 20.76 14.86
N GLU A 16 18.35 20.53 14.16
CA GLU A 16 18.04 19.24 13.58
C GLU A 16 17.40 19.36 12.20
N ILE A 17 17.94 18.60 11.25
CA ILE A 17 17.40 18.42 9.92
C ILE A 17 17.09 16.95 9.65
N GLU A 18 16.14 16.69 8.78
CA GLU A 18 15.78 15.36 8.30
C GLU A 18 15.99 15.28 6.79
N ILE A 19 16.76 14.29 6.36
CA ILE A 19 16.89 13.96 4.95
C ILE A 19 15.87 12.87 4.64
N ARG A 20 14.97 13.16 3.74
CA ARG A 20 13.85 12.26 3.43
C ARG A 20 14.32 11.00 2.73
N ASN A 21 13.71 9.88 3.07
CA ASN A 21 13.92 8.61 2.39
C ASN A 21 13.17 8.58 1.07
N SER A 22 13.87 8.35 -0.05
CA SER A 22 13.29 8.35 -1.39
C SER A 22 12.47 7.09 -1.70
N PHE A 23 12.85 5.95 -1.10
CA PHE A 23 12.22 4.67 -1.44
C PHE A 23 10.76 4.58 -1.01
N PHE A 24 10.43 5.09 0.19
CA PHE A 24 9.06 4.98 0.72
C PHE A 24 8.22 6.23 0.54
N ASP A 25 8.81 7.40 0.44
CA ASP A 25 8.06 8.66 0.53
C ASP A 25 7.47 9.13 -0.81
N GLY A 26 8.20 8.96 -1.91
CA GLY A 26 7.78 9.45 -3.23
C GLY A 26 6.93 8.46 -4.02
N TYR A 27 7.36 7.21 -4.06
CA TYR A 27 6.75 6.21 -4.96
C TYR A 27 5.61 5.44 -4.32
N THR A 28 5.85 4.80 -3.17
CA THR A 28 4.85 3.89 -2.59
C THR A 28 3.63 4.64 -2.07
N ARG A 29 3.84 5.69 -1.29
CA ARG A 29 2.72 6.47 -0.71
C ARG A 29 1.98 7.31 -1.75
N GLY A 30 2.71 7.95 -2.65
CA GLY A 30 2.13 8.73 -3.74
C GLY A 30 1.30 7.84 -4.66
N PHE A 31 1.86 6.73 -5.09
CA PHE A 31 1.18 5.76 -5.95
C PHE A 31 -0.06 5.16 -5.27
N ILE A 32 0.05 4.71 -4.01
CA ILE A 32 -1.08 4.14 -3.28
C ILE A 32 -2.21 5.17 -3.14
N ARG A 33 -1.89 6.42 -2.80
CA ARG A 33 -2.90 7.47 -2.68
C ARG A 33 -3.56 7.81 -4.02
N LEU A 34 -2.78 7.88 -5.10
CA LEU A 34 -3.33 8.07 -6.44
C LEU A 34 -4.20 6.90 -6.86
N LEU A 35 -3.82 5.67 -6.54
CA LEU A 35 -4.62 4.48 -6.78
C LEU A 35 -5.97 4.57 -6.04
N PHE A 36 -5.97 4.97 -4.77
CA PHE A 36 -7.21 5.18 -4.01
C PHE A 36 -8.10 6.25 -4.60
N ILE A 37 -7.52 7.40 -4.97
CA ILE A 37 -8.26 8.47 -5.65
C ILE A 37 -8.85 7.95 -6.95
N GLY A 38 -8.07 7.20 -7.74
CA GLY A 38 -8.53 6.58 -8.99
C GLY A 38 -9.69 5.62 -8.79
N ILE A 39 -9.60 4.70 -7.82
CA ILE A 39 -10.67 3.77 -7.46
C ILE A 39 -11.92 4.54 -7.01
N PHE A 40 -11.76 5.55 -6.16
CA PHE A 40 -12.86 6.40 -5.70
C PHE A 40 -13.54 7.11 -6.87
N CYS A 41 -12.77 7.73 -7.77
CA CYS A 41 -13.31 8.42 -8.94
C CYS A 41 -14.01 7.45 -9.91
N MET A 42 -13.47 6.24 -10.10
CA MET A 42 -14.10 5.23 -10.94
C MET A 42 -15.43 4.75 -10.35
N SER A 43 -15.45 4.43 -9.05
CA SER A 43 -16.68 4.04 -8.36
C SER A 43 -17.70 5.17 -8.39
N TRP A 44 -17.27 6.41 -8.13
CA TRP A 44 -18.15 7.58 -8.26
C TRP A 44 -18.76 7.70 -9.65
N TYR A 45 -17.94 7.62 -10.70
CA TYR A 45 -18.40 7.73 -12.09
C TYR A 45 -19.39 6.62 -12.45
N GLN A 46 -19.08 5.37 -12.10
CA GLN A 46 -19.97 4.24 -12.37
C GLN A 46 -21.31 4.38 -11.65
N ASN A 47 -21.30 4.72 -10.36
CA ASN A 47 -22.53 4.85 -9.60
C ASN A 47 -23.35 6.10 -10.00
N ALA A 48 -22.69 7.21 -10.34
CA ALA A 48 -23.36 8.42 -10.81
C ALA A 48 -24.13 8.19 -12.10
N LYS A 49 -23.62 7.34 -13.01
CA LYS A 49 -24.32 6.93 -14.24
C LYS A 49 -25.68 6.28 -13.93
N TYR A 50 -25.81 5.57 -12.81
CA TYR A 50 -27.03 4.91 -12.36
C TYR A 50 -27.77 5.68 -11.26
N LYS A 51 -27.40 6.96 -11.00
CA LYS A 51 -27.97 7.79 -9.94
C LYS A 51 -27.90 7.16 -8.54
N GLN A 52 -26.86 6.40 -8.27
CA GLN A 52 -26.61 5.72 -7.01
C GLN A 52 -25.50 6.41 -6.21
N PRO A 53 -25.50 6.29 -4.86
CA PRO A 53 -24.39 6.75 -4.04
C PRO A 53 -23.07 6.05 -4.39
N PRO A 54 -21.91 6.69 -4.15
CA PRO A 54 -20.61 6.05 -4.35
C PRO A 54 -20.52 4.74 -3.57
N PHE A 55 -19.87 3.75 -4.18
CA PHE A 55 -19.67 2.40 -3.62
C PHE A 55 -20.96 1.58 -3.36
N SER A 56 -22.13 2.02 -3.82
CA SER A 56 -23.37 1.26 -3.60
C SER A 56 -23.33 -0.12 -4.23
N TYR A 57 -22.69 -0.25 -5.38
CA TYR A 57 -22.55 -1.53 -6.09
C TYR A 57 -21.62 -2.48 -5.34
N GLU A 58 -20.48 -1.98 -4.87
CA GLU A 58 -19.50 -2.75 -4.08
C GLU A 58 -20.09 -3.18 -2.74
N ILE A 59 -20.83 -2.29 -2.08
CA ILE A 59 -21.52 -2.61 -0.82
C ILE A 59 -22.60 -3.68 -1.04
N ALA A 60 -23.36 -3.60 -2.13
CA ALA A 60 -24.36 -4.60 -2.46
C ALA A 60 -23.74 -5.97 -2.70
N ALA A 61 -22.62 -6.01 -3.45
CA ALA A 61 -21.89 -7.25 -3.71
C ALA A 61 -21.31 -7.87 -2.41
N ILE A 62 -20.75 -7.06 -1.52
CA ILE A 62 -20.27 -7.53 -0.21
C ILE A 62 -21.42 -8.06 0.64
N LYS A 63 -22.55 -7.36 0.64
CA LYS A 63 -23.76 -7.81 1.36
C LYS A 63 -24.28 -9.15 0.82
N GLU A 64 -24.31 -9.32 -0.47
CA GLU A 64 -24.72 -10.56 -1.13
C GLU A 64 -23.77 -11.71 -0.74
N ASP A 65 -22.44 -11.51 -0.84
CA ASP A 65 -21.44 -12.50 -0.43
C ASP A 65 -21.60 -12.89 1.05
N PHE A 66 -21.89 -11.91 1.92
CA PHE A 66 -22.12 -12.14 3.34
C PHE A 66 -23.39 -12.95 3.59
N VAL A 67 -24.51 -12.60 2.94
CA VAL A 67 -25.77 -13.33 3.07
C VAL A 67 -25.61 -14.75 2.55
N TRP A 68 -24.92 -14.93 1.42
CA TRP A 68 -24.62 -16.26 0.89
C TRP A 68 -23.79 -17.11 1.86
N THR A 69 -22.84 -16.54 2.54
CA THR A 69 -21.95 -17.26 3.47
C THR A 69 -22.65 -17.64 4.76
N PHE A 70 -23.42 -16.74 5.35
CA PHE A 70 -23.97 -16.91 6.71
C PHE A 70 -25.46 -17.23 6.73
N ASN A 71 -26.21 -16.91 5.69
CA ASN A 71 -27.66 -17.13 5.59
C ASN A 71 -28.10 -17.56 4.19
N LYS A 72 -27.40 -18.53 3.61
CA LYS A 72 -27.68 -19.04 2.25
C LYS A 72 -29.13 -19.47 2.04
N LYS A 73 -29.82 -19.93 3.10
CA LYS A 73 -31.21 -20.32 3.02
C LYS A 73 -32.15 -19.20 2.60
N SER A 74 -31.84 -17.96 2.97
CA SER A 74 -32.62 -16.78 2.54
C SER A 74 -32.57 -16.50 1.04
N ILE A 75 -31.51 -16.98 0.37
CA ILE A 75 -31.36 -16.87 -1.08
C ILE A 75 -31.91 -18.11 -1.79
N ILE A 76 -31.60 -19.29 -1.29
CA ILE A 76 -31.95 -20.55 -1.95
C ILE A 76 -33.46 -20.84 -1.86
N LYS A 77 -34.08 -20.47 -0.73
CA LYS A 77 -35.52 -20.78 -0.52
C LYS A 77 -36.43 -20.10 -1.56
N PRO A 78 -36.30 -18.77 -1.85
CA PRO A 78 -37.11 -18.14 -2.90
C PRO A 78 -36.84 -18.75 -4.29
N LEU A 79 -35.55 -19.04 -4.61
CA LEU A 79 -35.20 -19.68 -5.87
C LEU A 79 -35.83 -21.09 -6.03
N TYR A 80 -35.91 -21.83 -4.94
CA TYR A 80 -36.58 -23.12 -4.92
C TYR A 80 -38.11 -22.98 -5.09
N GLU A 81 -38.70 -21.99 -4.43
CA GLU A 81 -40.14 -21.69 -4.60
C GLU A 81 -40.49 -21.34 -6.03
N ASP A 82 -39.63 -20.55 -6.71
CA ASP A 82 -39.79 -20.27 -8.13
C ASP A 82 -39.56 -21.50 -9.01
N HIS A 83 -38.58 -22.35 -8.71
CA HIS A 83 -38.35 -23.62 -9.40
C HIS A 83 -39.59 -24.55 -9.29
N VAL A 84 -40.26 -24.60 -8.13
CA VAL A 84 -41.49 -25.38 -7.94
C VAL A 84 -42.65 -24.80 -8.75
N LYS A 85 -42.76 -23.46 -8.84
CA LYS A 85 -43.77 -22.80 -9.68
C LYS A 85 -43.58 -23.11 -11.15
N ASP A 86 -42.34 -22.96 -11.62
CA ASP A 86 -41.99 -23.24 -13.01
C ASP A 86 -42.27 -24.71 -13.36
N HIS A 87 -41.94 -25.63 -12.46
CA HIS A 87 -42.21 -27.07 -12.64
C HIS A 87 -43.70 -27.40 -12.71
N ASN A 88 -44.57 -26.58 -12.11
CA ASN A 88 -46.03 -26.73 -12.16
C ASN A 88 -46.68 -25.99 -13.33
N ASP A 89 -45.90 -25.20 -14.10
CA ASP A 89 -46.38 -24.51 -15.28
C ASP A 89 -46.58 -25.48 -16.45
N PRO A 90 -47.81 -25.58 -17.05
CA PRO A 90 -48.08 -26.44 -18.18
C PRO A 90 -47.23 -26.19 -19.41
N GLU A 91 -46.83 -24.94 -19.64
CA GLU A 91 -45.95 -24.57 -20.76
C GLU A 91 -44.52 -25.05 -20.53
N PHE A 92 -44.01 -24.91 -19.29
CA PHE A 92 -42.70 -25.39 -18.89
C PHE A 92 -42.62 -26.92 -19.00
N ILE A 93 -43.65 -27.65 -18.53
CA ILE A 93 -43.71 -29.11 -18.61
C ILE A 93 -43.65 -29.57 -20.09
N LYS A 94 -44.34 -28.86 -20.98
CA LYS A 94 -44.31 -29.18 -22.43
C LYS A 94 -42.93 -28.98 -23.04
N MET A 95 -42.22 -27.93 -22.63
CA MET A 95 -40.87 -27.65 -23.10
C MET A 95 -39.79 -28.59 -22.54
N PHE A 96 -39.99 -29.04 -21.28
CA PHE A 96 -39.01 -29.85 -20.58
C PHE A 96 -39.67 -31.11 -19.94
N PRO A 97 -40.17 -32.06 -20.71
CA PRO A 97 -40.98 -33.18 -20.24
C PRO A 97 -40.20 -34.11 -19.28
N ASN A 98 -38.87 -34.12 -19.36
CA ASN A 98 -38.04 -34.99 -18.51
C ASN A 98 -37.42 -34.24 -17.29
N ASN A 99 -37.85 -33.01 -17.05
CA ASN A 99 -37.32 -32.25 -15.92
C ASN A 99 -37.97 -32.80 -14.61
N LYS A 100 -37.12 -33.34 -13.71
CA LYS A 100 -37.54 -33.86 -12.43
C LYS A 100 -37.62 -32.76 -11.38
N LEU A 101 -38.71 -32.65 -10.68
CA LEU A 101 -38.78 -31.78 -9.51
C LEU A 101 -37.80 -32.29 -8.44
N LEU A 102 -36.83 -31.47 -8.12
CA LEU A 102 -35.86 -31.76 -7.07
C LEU A 102 -36.46 -31.51 -5.69
N SER A 103 -36.08 -32.30 -4.68
CA SER A 103 -36.33 -31.93 -3.30
C SER A 103 -35.55 -30.67 -2.91
N TYR A 104 -36.01 -29.99 -1.84
CA TYR A 104 -35.30 -28.79 -1.38
C TYR A 104 -33.82 -29.08 -1.04
N GLU A 105 -33.53 -30.23 -0.44
CA GLU A 105 -32.19 -30.64 -0.07
C GLU A 105 -31.29 -30.90 -1.31
N GLU A 106 -31.81 -31.56 -2.32
CA GLU A 106 -31.12 -31.80 -3.58
C GLU A 106 -30.85 -30.47 -4.32
N TYR A 107 -31.82 -29.57 -4.30
CA TYR A 107 -31.70 -28.25 -4.91
C TYR A 107 -30.68 -27.39 -4.16
N GLU A 108 -30.72 -27.34 -2.84
CA GLU A 108 -29.71 -26.65 -2.02
C GLU A 108 -28.31 -27.18 -2.30
N LYS A 109 -28.15 -28.51 -2.35
CA LYS A 109 -26.85 -29.13 -2.66
C LYS A 109 -26.35 -28.77 -4.05
N LEU A 110 -27.25 -28.81 -5.06
CA LEU A 110 -26.92 -28.44 -6.42
C LEU A 110 -26.36 -27.01 -6.50
N TYR A 111 -26.91 -26.07 -5.75
CA TYR A 111 -26.44 -24.68 -5.73
C TYR A 111 -25.16 -24.49 -4.91
N THR A 112 -25.02 -25.17 -3.79
CA THR A 112 -23.86 -25.02 -2.90
C THR A 112 -22.59 -25.71 -3.42
N ASP A 113 -22.74 -26.77 -4.22
CA ASP A 113 -21.59 -27.49 -4.78
C ASP A 113 -20.99 -26.79 -6.03
N LYS A 114 -21.68 -25.78 -6.56
CA LYS A 114 -21.16 -25.04 -7.71
C LYS A 114 -19.90 -24.22 -7.35
N PRO A 115 -18.93 -24.10 -8.26
CA PRO A 115 -17.71 -23.35 -8.02
C PRO A 115 -17.95 -21.89 -7.60
N TRP A 116 -18.96 -21.23 -8.19
CA TRP A 116 -19.28 -19.84 -7.86
C TRP A 116 -19.77 -19.66 -6.42
N ALA A 117 -20.47 -20.66 -5.84
CA ALA A 117 -20.91 -20.62 -4.45
C ALA A 117 -19.72 -20.59 -3.47
N LYS A 118 -18.66 -21.35 -3.77
CA LYS A 118 -17.41 -21.33 -3.01
C LYS A 118 -16.70 -19.99 -3.10
N TRP A 119 -16.81 -19.32 -4.26
CA TRP A 119 -16.24 -17.99 -4.44
C TRP A 119 -16.93 -16.92 -3.57
N HIS A 120 -18.23 -17.00 -3.33
CA HIS A 120 -18.90 -16.09 -2.40
C HIS A 120 -18.31 -16.20 -0.98
N ILE A 121 -18.07 -17.43 -0.51
CA ILE A 121 -17.44 -17.66 0.80
C ILE A 121 -16.03 -17.04 0.85
N ILE A 122 -15.20 -17.30 -0.16
CA ILE A 122 -13.84 -16.76 -0.23
C ILE A 122 -13.88 -15.22 -0.25
N ARG A 123 -14.75 -14.62 -1.06
CA ARG A 123 -14.86 -13.15 -1.19
C ARG A 123 -15.32 -12.49 0.10
N THR A 124 -16.23 -13.13 0.84
CA THR A 124 -16.71 -12.62 2.14
C THR A 124 -15.56 -12.33 3.11
N PHE A 125 -14.53 -13.18 3.12
CA PHE A 125 -13.36 -12.98 3.97
C PHE A 125 -12.27 -12.14 3.30
N LEU A 126 -12.12 -12.27 1.99
CA LEU A 126 -11.07 -11.57 1.24
C LEU A 126 -11.33 -10.06 1.16
N HIS A 127 -12.58 -9.62 0.93
CA HIS A 127 -12.92 -8.20 0.80
C HIS A 127 -12.57 -7.37 2.05
N PRO A 128 -12.98 -7.72 3.28
CA PRO A 128 -12.63 -6.93 4.46
C PRO A 128 -11.13 -6.94 4.75
N ILE A 129 -10.46 -8.08 4.51
CA ILE A 129 -8.99 -8.16 4.67
C ILE A 129 -8.30 -7.22 3.69
N TRP A 130 -8.70 -7.26 2.42
CA TRP A 130 -8.15 -6.39 1.39
C TRP A 130 -8.42 -4.90 1.67
N MET A 131 -9.65 -4.56 2.06
CA MET A 131 -10.01 -3.19 2.44
C MET A 131 -9.23 -2.71 3.66
N ALA A 132 -9.08 -3.53 4.69
CA ALA A 132 -8.28 -3.22 5.87
C ALA A 132 -6.79 -3.01 5.50
N PHE A 133 -6.25 -3.86 4.63
CA PHE A 133 -4.88 -3.74 4.13
C PHE A 133 -4.68 -2.44 3.33
N LEU A 134 -5.59 -2.10 2.43
CA LEU A 134 -5.54 -0.86 1.67
C LEU A 134 -5.65 0.37 2.58
N LEU A 135 -6.57 0.37 3.54
CA LEU A 135 -6.69 1.44 4.54
C LEU A 135 -5.42 1.56 5.38
N PHE A 136 -4.86 0.45 5.82
CA PHE A 136 -3.58 0.43 6.52
C PHE A 136 -2.47 1.10 5.69
N LEU A 137 -2.34 0.73 4.41
CA LEU A 137 -1.36 1.33 3.50
C LEU A 137 -1.61 2.84 3.30
N PHE A 138 -2.87 3.25 3.17
CA PHE A 138 -3.24 4.65 3.01
C PHE A 138 -2.85 5.50 4.24
N PHE A 139 -3.10 4.99 5.44
CA PHE A 139 -2.79 5.65 6.70
C PHE A 139 -1.37 5.40 7.20
N LEU A 140 -0.57 4.61 6.46
CA LEU A 140 0.79 4.32 6.86
C LEU A 140 1.54 5.62 7.20
N PRO A 141 2.08 5.76 8.41
CA PRO A 141 2.80 6.95 8.80
C PRO A 141 4.00 7.15 7.86
N ARG A 142 4.35 8.40 7.65
CA ARG A 142 5.50 8.75 6.83
C ARG A 142 6.76 8.12 7.42
N PRO A 143 7.50 7.29 6.65
CA PRO A 143 8.76 6.77 7.14
C PRO A 143 9.72 7.93 7.43
N ARG A 144 10.27 7.92 8.61
CA ARG A 144 11.25 8.93 9.01
C ARG A 144 12.54 8.69 8.22
N GLY A 145 13.07 9.78 7.67
CA GLY A 145 14.38 9.75 7.02
C GLY A 145 15.53 9.71 8.03
N ILE A 146 16.73 9.88 7.53
CA ILE A 146 17.91 10.09 8.37
C ILE A 146 17.86 11.50 8.96
N ARG A 147 18.09 11.60 10.27
CA ARG A 147 18.15 12.85 10.99
C ARG A 147 19.57 13.20 11.36
N ILE A 148 19.87 14.46 11.32
CA ILE A 148 21.18 15.03 11.65
C ILE A 148 20.96 16.11 12.70
N ASN A 149 21.56 15.90 13.86
CA ASN A 149 21.55 16.87 14.95
C ASN A 149 22.93 17.49 15.09
N ARG A 150 23.07 18.76 14.72
CA ARG A 150 24.37 19.47 14.76
C ARG A 150 24.87 19.73 16.18
N LYS A 151 23.95 20.05 17.12
CA LYS A 151 24.32 20.34 18.50
C LYS A 151 24.86 19.11 19.23
N LYS A 152 24.22 17.96 19.02
CA LYS A 152 24.66 16.68 19.58
C LYS A 152 25.74 15.99 18.77
N ARG A 153 26.05 16.49 17.57
CA ARG A 153 26.97 15.91 16.60
C ARG A 153 26.68 14.44 16.32
N ILE A 154 25.42 14.14 16.00
CA ILE A 154 24.95 12.78 15.69
C ILE A 154 24.15 12.76 14.41
N ILE A 155 24.30 11.65 13.69
CA ILE A 155 23.49 11.25 12.54
C ILE A 155 22.74 9.99 12.96
N TYR A 156 21.43 9.95 12.84
CA TYR A 156 20.65 8.81 13.29
C TYR A 156 19.49 8.46 12.37
N ALA A 157 19.20 7.17 12.28
CA ALA A 157 18.10 6.62 11.49
C ALA A 157 17.18 5.79 12.38
N PRO A 158 15.87 5.93 12.26
CA PRO A 158 14.91 5.10 12.99
C PRO A 158 14.91 3.67 12.41
N ILE A 159 14.75 2.70 13.29
CA ILE A 159 14.52 1.29 12.97
C ILE A 159 13.05 0.95 13.27
N LEU A 160 12.52 -0.11 12.61
CA LEU A 160 11.13 -0.52 12.72
C LEU A 160 10.65 -0.81 14.15
N ASN A 161 11.53 -1.24 15.03
CA ASN A 161 11.22 -1.58 16.43
C ASN A 161 11.27 -0.39 17.41
N GLY A 162 11.31 0.85 16.91
CA GLY A 162 11.38 2.06 17.74
C GLY A 162 12.77 2.42 18.23
N THR A 163 13.79 1.64 17.90
CA THR A 163 15.19 1.96 18.18
C THR A 163 15.80 2.85 17.10
N TYR A 164 17.02 3.36 17.36
CA TYR A 164 17.74 4.21 16.42
C TYR A 164 19.13 3.66 16.19
N ARG A 165 19.59 3.70 14.94
CA ARG A 165 21.01 3.57 14.61
C ARG A 165 21.63 4.96 14.67
N VAL A 166 22.75 5.09 15.36
CA VAL A 166 23.40 6.37 15.59
C VAL A 166 24.86 6.28 15.13
N ALA A 167 25.27 7.29 14.38
CA ALA A 167 26.68 7.54 14.06
C ALA A 167 27.09 8.90 14.65
N PHE A 168 28.30 8.98 15.15
CA PHE A 168 28.84 10.21 15.70
C PHE A 168 29.54 11.01 14.59
N VAL A 169 29.33 12.31 14.60
CA VAL A 169 30.02 13.25 13.71
C VAL A 169 31.37 13.58 14.31
N PRO A 170 32.49 13.31 13.63
CA PRO A 170 33.82 13.65 14.10
C PRO A 170 33.97 15.15 14.42
N LYS A 171 34.77 15.48 15.42
CA LYS A 171 35.06 16.89 15.73
C LYS A 171 36.01 17.53 14.74
N GLU A 172 36.88 16.72 14.15
CA GLU A 172 37.89 17.13 13.17
C GLU A 172 37.79 16.25 11.93
N GLY A 173 38.16 16.77 10.77
CA GLY A 173 38.11 16.05 9.50
C GLY A 173 36.74 16.10 8.82
N ASP A 174 36.44 15.08 8.01
CA ASP A 174 35.15 15.03 7.27
C ASP A 174 33.98 14.79 8.28
N PRO A 175 32.99 15.69 8.36
CA PRO A 175 31.84 15.54 9.23
C PRO A 175 31.07 14.23 9.00
N LEU A 176 31.23 13.61 7.82
CA LEU A 176 30.57 12.34 7.47
C LEU A 176 31.49 11.12 7.65
N GLY A 177 32.67 11.26 8.27
CA GLY A 177 33.61 10.16 8.50
C GLY A 177 33.03 9.01 9.34
N GLY A 178 31.96 9.25 10.13
CA GLY A 178 31.26 8.21 10.92
C GLY A 178 30.22 7.39 10.13
N VAL A 179 29.98 7.70 8.85
CA VAL A 179 29.00 7.02 8.02
C VAL A 179 29.60 6.62 6.66
N VAL A 180 29.01 5.58 6.05
CA VAL A 180 29.34 5.23 4.66
C VAL A 180 28.30 5.87 3.76
N TYR A 181 28.75 6.59 2.74
CA TYR A 181 27.83 7.21 1.78
C TYR A 181 28.31 7.07 0.34
N SER A 182 27.36 7.20 -0.60
CA SER A 182 27.61 7.22 -2.04
C SER A 182 26.65 8.17 -2.72
N CYS A 183 27.18 9.02 -3.60
CA CYS A 183 26.40 9.88 -4.49
C CYS A 183 25.93 9.16 -5.75
N TYR A 184 26.46 7.98 -6.02
CA TYR A 184 26.23 7.17 -7.22
C TYR A 184 25.53 5.84 -6.89
N GLY A 185 24.79 5.79 -5.79
CA GLY A 185 24.05 4.60 -5.43
C GLY A 185 22.90 4.34 -6.41
N PRO A 186 22.85 3.18 -7.12
CA PRO A 186 21.75 2.89 -8.02
C PRO A 186 20.44 2.81 -7.22
N HIS A 187 19.38 3.41 -7.75
CA HIS A 187 18.08 3.36 -7.08
C HIS A 187 17.39 2.03 -7.37
N PRO A 188 16.87 1.31 -6.35
CA PRO A 188 16.29 -0.04 -6.54
C PRO A 188 15.14 -0.12 -7.55
N LEU A 189 14.37 0.97 -7.71
CA LEU A 189 13.24 1.04 -8.64
C LEU A 189 13.62 1.63 -10.01
N GLY A 190 14.84 2.15 -10.16
CA GLY A 190 15.25 2.91 -11.35
C GLY A 190 16.21 2.18 -12.27
N GLY A 191 16.59 0.96 -11.92
CA GLY A 191 17.64 0.25 -12.66
C GLY A 191 18.99 0.96 -12.60
N GLU A 192 19.84 0.72 -13.60
CA GLU A 192 21.21 1.26 -13.64
C GLU A 192 21.30 2.76 -13.95
N ASN A 193 20.20 3.37 -14.41
CA ASN A 193 20.18 4.74 -14.92
C ASN A 193 19.68 5.79 -13.92
N LEU A 194 19.27 5.40 -12.71
CA LEU A 194 18.77 6.32 -11.71
C LEU A 194 19.57 6.24 -10.42
N TYR A 195 20.10 7.38 -9.99
CA TYR A 195 20.96 7.52 -8.83
C TYR A 195 20.24 8.18 -7.66
N SER A 196 20.55 7.73 -6.46
CA SER A 196 20.13 8.34 -5.21
C SER A 196 21.34 8.55 -4.31
N PHE A 197 21.25 9.51 -3.40
CA PHE A 197 22.22 9.61 -2.32
C PHE A 197 21.97 8.45 -1.35
N VAL A 198 22.94 7.57 -1.23
CA VAL A 198 22.87 6.41 -0.33
C VAL A 198 23.71 6.70 0.90
N MET A 199 23.14 6.51 2.09
CA MET A 199 23.86 6.59 3.35
C MET A 199 23.63 5.32 4.14
N ALA A 200 24.68 4.77 4.72
CA ALA A 200 24.64 3.61 5.57
C ALA A 200 25.26 3.90 6.93
N ILE A 201 24.52 3.62 7.98
CA ILE A 201 25.00 3.72 9.36
C ILE A 201 25.39 2.31 9.78
N ARG A 202 26.69 2.12 10.10
CA ARG A 202 27.20 0.85 10.62
C ARG A 202 26.87 0.73 12.11
N GLU A 203 26.47 -0.44 12.50
CA GLU A 203 26.32 -0.83 13.89
C GLU A 203 27.47 -1.77 14.23
N GLU A 204 28.20 -1.54 15.32
CA GLU A 204 29.36 -2.35 15.70
C GLU A 204 29.03 -3.85 15.85
N LYS A 205 27.79 -4.17 16.23
CA LYS A 205 27.34 -5.54 16.47
C LYS A 205 26.77 -6.26 15.22
N ASN A 206 26.37 -5.53 14.19
CA ASN A 206 25.73 -6.09 13.00
C ASN A 206 26.58 -5.83 11.75
N MET A 207 27.04 -6.90 11.10
CA MET A 207 27.82 -6.82 9.88
C MET A 207 27.08 -6.19 8.68
N LEU A 208 25.74 -6.12 8.70
CA LEU A 208 24.94 -5.58 7.62
C LEU A 208 24.59 -4.11 7.88
N PRO A 209 25.20 -3.16 7.17
CA PRO A 209 24.83 -1.76 7.27
C PRO A 209 23.42 -1.54 6.74
N SER A 210 22.59 -0.78 7.45
CA SER A 210 21.32 -0.34 6.88
C SER A 210 21.58 0.72 5.82
N ARG A 211 21.26 0.39 4.58
CA ARG A 211 21.32 1.33 3.47
C ARG A 211 20.03 2.15 3.41
N HIS A 212 20.17 3.46 3.39
CA HIS A 212 19.06 4.40 3.21
C HIS A 212 19.23 5.15 1.90
N TYR A 213 18.25 5.04 1.03
CA TYR A 213 18.19 5.80 -0.21
C TYR A 213 17.52 7.14 0.08
N LEU A 214 18.25 8.22 -0.07
CA LEU A 214 17.88 9.55 0.39
C LEU A 214 17.61 10.49 -0.79
N GLY A 215 16.77 11.48 -0.55
CA GLY A 215 16.28 12.38 -1.56
C GLY A 215 14.92 11.97 -2.12
N VAL A 216 14.09 12.94 -2.50
CA VAL A 216 12.67 12.69 -2.85
C VAL A 216 12.54 11.93 -4.15
N TYR A 217 13.42 12.16 -5.11
CA TYR A 217 13.39 11.52 -6.42
C TYR A 217 14.78 11.04 -6.82
N PRO A 218 14.91 9.83 -7.36
CA PRO A 218 16.14 9.42 -8.03
C PRO A 218 16.34 10.28 -9.27
N SER A 219 17.59 10.57 -9.58
CA SER A 219 17.97 11.41 -10.70
C SER A 219 18.82 10.63 -11.68
N VAL A 220 18.73 10.94 -12.96
CA VAL A 220 19.63 10.43 -14.00
C VAL A 220 21.06 10.96 -13.85
N THR A 221 21.26 11.98 -13.00
CA THR A 221 22.58 12.55 -12.69
C THR A 221 22.83 12.53 -11.19
N SER A 222 24.09 12.41 -10.80
CA SER A 222 24.53 12.51 -9.40
C SER A 222 24.43 13.93 -8.80
N LYS A 223 24.07 14.93 -9.59
CA LYS A 223 24.06 16.34 -9.15
C LYS A 223 23.24 16.55 -7.89
N GLN A 224 22.01 16.02 -7.84
CA GLN A 224 21.15 16.15 -6.66
C GLN A 224 21.76 15.46 -5.41
N SER A 225 22.40 14.31 -5.59
CA SER A 225 23.06 13.59 -4.52
C SER A 225 24.26 14.38 -3.97
N ILE A 226 25.02 15.01 -4.85
CA ILE A 226 26.15 15.89 -4.48
C ILE A 226 25.64 17.15 -3.76
N ASP A 227 24.54 17.74 -4.23
CA ASP A 227 23.93 18.91 -3.59
C ASP A 227 23.43 18.58 -2.16
N ILE A 228 22.85 17.39 -1.97
CA ILE A 228 22.45 16.90 -0.64
C ILE A 228 23.68 16.74 0.25
N LEU A 229 24.74 16.09 -0.25
CA LEU A 229 26.00 15.90 0.46
C LEU A 229 26.60 17.23 0.92
N ASN A 230 26.69 18.19 0.00
CA ASN A 230 27.24 19.52 0.29
C ASN A 230 26.38 20.28 1.32
N ALA A 231 25.04 20.16 1.22
CA ALA A 231 24.15 20.77 2.19
C ALA A 231 24.30 20.16 3.60
N ILE A 232 24.52 18.84 3.70
CA ILE A 232 24.80 18.18 4.97
C ILE A 232 26.11 18.67 5.58
N ARG A 233 27.17 18.72 4.79
CA ARG A 233 28.48 19.22 5.23
C ARG A 233 28.38 20.66 5.73
N ALA A 234 27.78 21.55 4.95
CA ALA A 234 27.57 22.95 5.32
C ALA A 234 26.68 23.12 6.58
N TYR A 235 25.81 22.15 6.88
CA TYR A 235 24.99 22.19 8.08
C TYR A 235 25.76 21.73 9.34
N LEU A 236 26.74 20.85 9.18
CA LEU A 236 27.54 20.28 10.27
C LEU A 236 28.78 21.08 10.61
N THR A 237 29.30 21.89 9.67
CA THR A 237 30.36 22.90 9.91
C THR A 237 29.78 24.13 10.54
#